data_b1e235f2da4fba8f98eafd7df99cbed0
#
_entry.id   b1e235f2da4fba8f98eafd7df99cbed0
#
_cell.length_a   1.000
_cell.length_b   1.000
_cell.length_c   1.000
_cell.angle_alpha   90.00
_cell.angle_beta   90.00
_cell.angle_gamma   90.00
#
_symmetry.space_group_name_H-M   'P 1'
#
loop_
_entity.id
_entity.type
_entity.pdbx_description
1 polymer ?
#
loop_
_entity_poly.entity_id
_entity_poly.type
_entity_poly.pdbx_seq_one_letter_code
_entity_poly.pdbx_strand_id
1 'polypeptide(L)'
;MAQQSGRLLSLDVMRGITIAGMILVNNPGSWKYVYTPLEHARWNGLTPTDLVFPFFMFIMGVSMFFSLRKYNFKLSKESVTKVLRRTVLIFLVGLGLNLFGHVCYNGFTDFQNLRILGVMQRLALAYGFGSLIGLAINHKYILQVAAGILIFYWALLGFTHSMEMSEDSIIAIVDRTLFGTSHMYHDDMADGTRIAFDPEGLLSCIGSIAHVLLGFYVGKVIQDCKKNNELIIRNIFIFGTIILFAGFLLSYGCPINKKIWSSTFVLVTCGFTSLFLALLIWIIDINGKKKWTLFFESVSYTHLRAHETPE
;
A
#
# COMPACT_ATOMS: atom_id res chain seq x y z
N MET A 1 15.96 -29.58 -12.90
CA MET A 1 15.39 -28.26 -12.61
C MET A 1 14.52 -28.38 -11.38
N ALA A 2 14.96 -27.82 -10.27
CA ALA A 2 14.27 -27.96 -8.98
C ALA A 2 12.91 -27.27 -9.05
N GLN A 3 11.88 -28.02 -8.77
CA GLN A 3 10.50 -27.59 -8.62
C GLN A 3 10.42 -26.66 -7.41
N GLN A 4 10.55 -25.34 -7.64
CA GLN A 4 10.34 -24.34 -6.58
C GLN A 4 8.88 -24.42 -6.13
N SER A 5 8.75 -24.78 -4.88
CA SER A 5 7.49 -24.99 -4.17
C SER A 5 6.54 -23.81 -4.22
N GLY A 6 5.44 -23.92 -4.96
CA GLY A 6 4.19 -23.21 -4.63
C GLY A 6 4.11 -21.70 -4.80
N ARG A 7 5.15 -21.01 -5.28
CA ARG A 7 5.19 -19.56 -5.46
C ARG A 7 4.67 -19.19 -6.86
N LEU A 8 3.71 -18.28 -6.94
CA LEU A 8 3.23 -17.75 -8.22
C LEU A 8 4.26 -16.78 -8.79
N LEU A 9 4.81 -17.10 -9.99
CA LEU A 9 5.79 -16.25 -10.66
C LEU A 9 5.18 -14.88 -11.02
N SER A 10 3.92 -14.85 -11.41
CA SER A 10 3.18 -13.63 -11.69
C SER A 10 3.20 -12.61 -10.54
N LEU A 11 3.18 -13.08 -9.28
CA LEU A 11 3.24 -12.18 -8.11
C LEU A 11 4.62 -11.52 -7.97
N ASP A 12 5.68 -12.26 -8.24
CA ASP A 12 7.05 -11.71 -8.20
C ASP A 12 7.29 -10.73 -9.35
N VAL A 13 6.80 -11.07 -10.55
CA VAL A 13 6.85 -10.17 -11.71
C VAL A 13 6.05 -8.90 -11.45
N MET A 14 4.85 -9.01 -10.88
CA MET A 14 4.03 -7.84 -10.53
C MET A 14 4.75 -6.91 -9.55
N ARG A 15 5.44 -7.48 -8.56
CA ARG A 15 6.28 -6.71 -7.63
C ARG A 15 7.40 -6.00 -8.35
N GLY A 16 8.11 -6.68 -9.26
CA GLY A 16 9.17 -6.08 -10.08
C GLY A 16 8.67 -4.95 -10.97
N ILE A 17 7.51 -5.12 -11.62
CA ILE A 17 6.87 -4.06 -12.41
C ILE A 17 6.55 -2.85 -11.53
N THR A 18 6.01 -3.09 -10.33
CA THR A 18 5.66 -2.02 -9.38
C THR A 18 6.89 -1.26 -8.91
N ILE A 19 8.01 -1.96 -8.61
CA ILE A 19 9.27 -1.32 -8.22
C ILE A 19 9.85 -0.50 -9.39
N ALA A 20 9.86 -1.06 -10.60
CA ALA A 20 10.30 -0.32 -11.79
C ALA A 20 9.43 0.93 -12.03
N GLY A 21 8.11 0.81 -11.84
CA GLY A 21 7.19 1.93 -11.86
C GLY A 21 7.52 2.99 -10.81
N MET A 22 7.82 2.59 -9.56
CA MET A 22 8.23 3.55 -8.52
C MET A 22 9.50 4.32 -8.88
N ILE A 23 10.49 3.65 -9.45
CA ILE A 23 11.72 4.30 -9.92
C ILE A 23 11.40 5.32 -11.01
N LEU A 24 10.57 4.95 -11.98
CA LEU A 24 10.18 5.81 -13.09
C LEU A 24 9.46 7.07 -12.61
N VAL A 25 8.43 6.93 -11.77
CA VAL A 25 7.58 8.06 -11.36
C VAL A 25 8.25 8.99 -10.35
N ASN A 26 9.22 8.48 -9.58
CA ASN A 26 9.94 9.29 -8.59
C ASN A 26 11.20 9.96 -9.15
N ASN A 27 11.59 9.70 -10.40
CA ASN A 27 12.78 10.26 -11.04
C ASN A 27 12.46 10.85 -12.41
N PRO A 28 11.61 11.90 -12.50
CA PRO A 28 11.17 12.45 -13.79
C PRO A 28 12.25 13.28 -14.50
N GLY A 29 13.44 13.46 -13.92
CA GLY A 29 14.49 14.34 -14.44
C GLY A 29 14.20 15.83 -14.22
N SER A 30 12.97 16.29 -14.48
CA SER A 30 12.51 17.65 -14.18
C SER A 30 11.05 17.64 -13.76
N TRP A 31 10.76 18.11 -12.57
CA TRP A 31 9.38 18.24 -12.06
C TRP A 31 8.55 19.29 -12.80
N LYS A 32 9.21 20.21 -13.52
CA LYS A 32 8.53 21.27 -14.29
C LYS A 32 7.94 20.72 -15.62
N TYR A 33 8.48 19.63 -16.15
CA TYR A 33 8.14 19.11 -17.48
C TYR A 33 7.76 17.62 -17.42
N VAL A 34 6.96 17.24 -16.43
CA VAL A 34 6.46 15.88 -16.29
C VAL A 34 5.25 15.68 -17.20
N TYR A 35 5.15 14.52 -17.85
CA TYR A 35 3.93 14.13 -18.57
C TYR A 35 2.77 13.94 -17.58
N THR A 36 1.61 14.50 -17.88
CA THR A 36 0.42 14.46 -17.01
C THR A 36 0.08 13.05 -16.45
N PRO A 37 0.19 11.94 -17.21
CA PRO A 37 -0.02 10.60 -16.65
C PRO A 37 1.01 10.16 -15.61
N LEU A 38 2.18 10.81 -15.56
CA LEU A 38 3.25 10.56 -14.59
C LEU A 38 3.21 11.53 -13.39
N GLU A 39 2.29 12.49 -13.38
CA GLU A 39 2.03 13.35 -12.24
C GLU A 39 1.03 12.69 -11.28
N HIS A 40 1.09 13.07 -10.02
CA HIS A 40 0.06 12.74 -9.04
C HIS A 40 -1.18 13.60 -9.24
N ALA A 41 -2.36 13.07 -8.96
CA ALA A 41 -3.57 13.86 -8.85
C ALA A 41 -3.39 14.94 -7.77
N ARG A 42 -3.76 16.18 -8.07
CA ARG A 42 -3.56 17.32 -7.14
C ARG A 42 -4.28 17.10 -5.82
N TRP A 43 -5.56 16.73 -5.87
CA TRP A 43 -6.36 16.38 -4.71
C TRP A 43 -7.27 15.18 -5.02
N ASN A 44 -8.41 15.39 -5.63
CA ASN A 44 -9.31 14.32 -6.05
C ASN A 44 -8.95 13.79 -7.43
N GLY A 45 -9.10 12.49 -7.62
CA GLY A 45 -8.82 11.80 -8.87
C GLY A 45 -7.81 10.68 -8.74
N LEU A 46 -7.45 10.11 -9.88
CA LEU A 46 -6.54 8.97 -9.98
C LEU A 46 -5.74 9.07 -11.28
N THR A 47 -4.43 9.07 -11.15
CA THR A 47 -3.51 8.95 -12.29
C THR A 47 -2.83 7.58 -12.29
N PRO A 48 -2.22 7.15 -13.39
CA PRO A 48 -1.43 5.93 -13.41
C PRO A 48 -0.32 5.89 -12.34
N THR A 49 0.29 7.03 -12.06
CA THR A 49 1.30 7.20 -11.00
C THR A 49 0.74 6.88 -9.61
N ASP A 50 -0.52 7.22 -9.38
CA ASP A 50 -1.18 6.97 -8.09
C ASP A 50 -1.49 5.49 -7.83
N LEU A 51 -1.39 4.63 -8.84
CA LEU A 51 -1.57 3.18 -8.71
C LEU A 51 -0.32 2.46 -8.17
N VAL A 52 0.87 3.04 -8.35
CA VAL A 52 2.14 2.35 -8.10
C VAL A 52 2.29 1.93 -6.64
N PHE A 53 2.14 2.86 -5.71
CA PHE A 53 2.26 2.56 -4.28
C PHE A 53 1.13 1.66 -3.73
N PRO A 54 -0.15 1.89 -4.07
CA PRO A 54 -1.23 0.95 -3.78
C PRO A 54 -0.99 -0.48 -4.25
N PHE A 55 -0.50 -0.66 -5.46
CA PHE A 55 -0.16 -1.99 -5.98
C PHE A 55 0.87 -2.69 -5.10
N PHE A 56 1.91 -1.97 -4.67
CA PHE A 56 2.91 -2.51 -3.76
C PHE A 56 2.31 -2.92 -2.41
N MET A 57 1.42 -2.09 -1.84
CA MET A 57 0.73 -2.40 -0.58
C MET A 57 -0.17 -3.62 -0.68
N PHE A 58 -0.89 -3.75 -1.80
CA PHE A 58 -1.72 -4.93 -2.06
C PHE A 58 -0.88 -6.21 -2.15
N ILE A 59 0.24 -6.18 -2.91
CA ILE A 59 1.18 -7.30 -3.03
C ILE A 59 1.77 -7.66 -1.66
N MET A 60 2.07 -6.65 -0.84
CA MET A 60 2.49 -6.87 0.55
C MET A 60 1.42 -7.64 1.33
N GLY A 61 0.15 -7.29 1.20
CA GLY A 61 -0.97 -8.02 1.82
C GLY A 61 -1.05 -9.48 1.37
N VAL A 62 -0.94 -9.75 0.06
CA VAL A 62 -0.89 -11.11 -0.49
C VAL A 62 0.29 -11.89 0.10
N SER A 63 1.48 -11.30 0.12
CA SER A 63 2.71 -11.90 0.65
C SER A 63 2.62 -12.17 2.15
N MET A 64 1.96 -11.26 2.89
CA MET A 64 1.71 -11.36 4.32
C MET A 64 0.88 -12.61 4.65
N PHE A 65 -0.16 -12.92 3.87
CA PHE A 65 -0.92 -14.15 4.03
C PHE A 65 -0.02 -15.39 3.99
N PHE A 66 0.83 -15.51 2.97
CA PHE A 66 1.74 -16.66 2.84
C PHE A 66 2.79 -16.72 3.95
N SER A 67 3.28 -15.57 4.41
CA SER A 67 4.24 -15.48 5.51
C SER A 67 3.62 -15.93 6.85
N LEU A 68 2.41 -15.46 7.17
CA LEU A 68 1.73 -15.80 8.42
C LEU A 68 1.22 -17.24 8.46
N ARG A 69 1.02 -17.86 7.31
CA ARG A 69 0.67 -19.28 7.21
C ARG A 69 1.68 -20.20 7.91
N LYS A 70 2.97 -19.84 7.91
CA LYS A 70 4.02 -20.61 8.59
C LYS A 70 3.75 -20.73 10.10
N TYR A 71 3.02 -19.79 10.69
CA TYR A 71 2.62 -19.75 12.09
C TYR A 71 1.21 -20.30 12.32
N ASN A 72 0.62 -20.99 11.31
CA ASN A 72 -0.78 -21.49 11.37
C ASN A 72 -1.78 -20.39 11.76
N PHE A 73 -1.46 -19.13 11.43
CA PHE A 73 -2.27 -17.95 11.75
C PHE A 73 -2.65 -17.84 13.25
N LYS A 74 -1.78 -18.28 14.14
CA LYS A 74 -2.02 -18.19 15.59
C LYS A 74 -1.27 -17.02 16.18
N LEU A 75 -1.94 -16.26 17.04
CA LEU A 75 -1.32 -15.26 17.90
C LEU A 75 -0.43 -16.01 18.91
N SER A 76 0.85 -16.13 18.59
CA SER A 76 1.88 -16.67 19.47
C SER A 76 2.92 -15.61 19.75
N LYS A 77 3.70 -15.79 20.83
CA LYS A 77 4.82 -14.89 21.13
C LYS A 77 5.78 -14.79 19.94
N GLU A 78 6.02 -15.90 19.25
CA GLU A 78 6.91 -15.95 18.09
C GLU A 78 6.36 -15.15 16.91
N SER A 79 5.08 -15.36 16.50
CA SER A 79 4.45 -14.66 15.38
C SER A 79 4.34 -13.15 15.65
N VAL A 80 3.93 -12.76 16.86
CA VAL A 80 3.81 -11.36 17.26
C VAL A 80 5.18 -10.68 17.31
N THR A 81 6.18 -11.31 17.90
CA THR A 81 7.55 -10.75 17.96
C THR A 81 8.12 -10.54 16.57
N LYS A 82 7.91 -11.49 15.65
CA LYS A 82 8.37 -11.34 14.25
C LYS A 82 7.66 -10.19 13.53
N VAL A 83 6.35 -10.07 13.70
CA VAL A 83 5.57 -8.96 13.12
C VAL A 83 6.06 -7.62 13.67
N LEU A 84 6.16 -7.48 15.00
CA LEU A 84 6.60 -6.24 15.64
C LEU A 84 8.03 -5.87 15.24
N ARG A 85 8.97 -6.84 15.27
CA ARG A 85 10.35 -6.60 14.83
C ARG A 85 10.40 -6.06 13.41
N ARG A 86 9.65 -6.66 12.47
CA ARG A 86 9.61 -6.21 11.08
C ARG A 86 8.96 -4.84 10.95
N THR A 87 7.86 -4.58 11.67
CA THR A 87 7.20 -3.27 11.70
C THR A 87 8.16 -2.18 12.16
N VAL A 88 8.84 -2.40 13.29
CA VAL A 88 9.81 -1.46 13.84
C VAL A 88 10.99 -1.24 12.89
N LEU A 89 11.53 -2.31 12.29
CA LEU A 89 12.63 -2.18 11.34
C LEU A 89 12.24 -1.35 10.11
N ILE A 90 11.08 -1.60 9.51
CA ILE A 90 10.61 -0.82 8.36
C ILE A 90 10.39 0.64 8.76
N PHE A 91 9.81 0.89 9.94
CA PHE A 91 9.60 2.24 10.47
C PHE A 91 10.93 2.97 10.66
N LEU A 92 11.92 2.33 11.29
CA LEU A 92 13.24 2.92 11.54
C LEU A 92 14.03 3.15 10.24
N VAL A 93 13.94 2.26 9.27
CA VAL A 93 14.52 2.47 7.94
C VAL A 93 13.91 3.71 7.28
N GLY A 94 12.57 3.87 7.36
CA GLY A 94 11.90 5.06 6.86
C GLY A 94 12.36 6.34 7.56
N LEU A 95 12.49 6.30 8.89
CA LEU A 95 13.01 7.44 9.66
C LEU A 95 14.45 7.76 9.29
N GLY A 96 15.29 6.73 9.10
CA GLY A 96 16.67 6.89 8.62
C GLY A 96 16.76 7.53 7.24
N LEU A 97 15.85 7.19 6.31
CA LEU A 97 15.77 7.82 5.00
C LEU A 97 15.34 9.29 5.08
N ASN A 98 14.36 9.60 5.93
CA ASN A 98 13.96 11.00 6.18
C ASN A 98 15.13 11.80 6.77
N LEU A 99 15.84 11.23 7.74
CA LEU A 99 17.02 11.82 8.35
C LEU A 99 18.16 12.03 7.32
N PHE A 100 18.43 11.03 6.49
CA PHE A 100 19.43 11.12 5.44
C PHE A 100 19.10 12.25 4.45
N GLY A 101 17.85 12.30 3.97
CA GLY A 101 17.39 13.39 3.11
C GLY A 101 17.53 14.74 3.78
N HIS A 102 17.12 14.88 5.04
CA HIS A 102 17.24 16.12 5.81
C HIS A 102 18.71 16.57 5.93
N VAL A 103 19.62 15.66 6.27
CA VAL A 103 21.06 15.96 6.38
C VAL A 103 21.66 16.36 5.03
N CYS A 104 21.25 15.72 3.94
CA CYS A 104 21.73 16.07 2.59
C CYS A 104 21.33 17.49 2.16
N TYR A 105 20.13 17.97 2.55
CA TYR A 105 19.62 19.28 2.16
C TYR A 105 19.95 20.39 3.15
N ASN A 106 19.92 20.11 4.46
CA ASN A 106 20.03 21.09 5.53
C ASN A 106 21.29 20.92 6.39
N GLY A 107 22.13 19.92 6.11
CA GLY A 107 23.28 19.58 6.96
C GLY A 107 22.87 18.96 8.28
N PHE A 108 23.81 18.91 9.26
CA PHE A 108 23.58 18.37 10.60
C PHE A 108 22.95 19.41 11.56
N THR A 109 22.07 20.25 11.03
CA THR A 109 21.40 21.31 11.79
C THR A 109 19.88 21.14 11.70
N ASP A 110 19.16 21.80 12.59
CA ASP A 110 17.71 21.97 12.51
C ASP A 110 16.88 20.66 12.54
N PHE A 111 17.28 19.68 13.35
CA PHE A 111 16.56 18.43 13.54
C PHE A 111 15.12 18.62 14.07
N GLN A 112 14.78 19.82 14.53
CA GLN A 112 13.42 20.17 14.96
C GLN A 112 12.40 20.10 13.83
N ASN A 113 12.86 20.18 12.57
CA ASN A 113 12.02 20.10 11.37
C ASN A 113 12.11 18.75 10.66
N LEU A 114 12.60 17.71 11.36
CA LEU A 114 12.67 16.36 10.78
C LEU A 114 11.28 15.75 10.63
N ARG A 115 10.86 15.44 9.40
CA ARG A 115 9.60 14.73 9.13
C ARG A 115 9.64 13.32 9.72
N ILE A 116 8.66 12.97 10.57
CA ILE A 116 8.58 11.66 11.24
C ILE A 116 7.84 10.64 10.38
N LEU A 117 6.67 11.01 9.84
CA LEU A 117 5.87 10.14 9.01
C LEU A 117 6.30 10.18 7.55
N GLY A 118 5.94 9.16 6.80
CA GLY A 118 6.23 9.05 5.38
C GLY A 118 5.78 7.70 4.84
N VAL A 119 6.11 7.43 3.58
CA VAL A 119 5.69 6.23 2.84
C VAL A 119 6.08 4.93 3.55
N MET A 120 7.32 4.85 4.08
CA MET A 120 7.81 3.64 4.76
C MET A 120 7.13 3.43 6.13
N GLN A 121 6.86 4.50 6.86
CA GLN A 121 6.14 4.45 8.13
C GLN A 121 4.69 3.99 7.92
N ARG A 122 4.01 4.52 6.89
CA ARG A 122 2.68 4.02 6.49
C ARG A 122 2.72 2.53 6.17
N LEU A 123 3.71 2.09 5.39
CA LEU A 123 3.90 0.69 5.05
C LEU A 123 4.11 -0.17 6.31
N ALA A 124 4.94 0.29 7.25
CA ALA A 124 5.19 -0.37 8.52
C ALA A 124 3.92 -0.54 9.35
N LEU A 125 3.16 0.55 9.52
CA LEU A 125 1.91 0.53 10.29
C LEU A 125 0.85 -0.35 9.64
N ALA A 126 0.65 -0.23 8.32
CA ALA A 126 -0.30 -1.08 7.59
C ALA A 126 0.09 -2.56 7.66
N TYR A 127 1.38 -2.89 7.53
CA TYR A 127 1.88 -4.26 7.73
C TYR A 127 1.66 -4.75 9.15
N GLY A 128 2.03 -3.96 10.14
CA GLY A 128 1.93 -4.34 11.55
C GLY A 128 0.50 -4.62 11.98
N PHE A 129 -0.38 -3.63 11.83
CA PHE A 129 -1.79 -3.78 12.20
C PHE A 129 -2.52 -4.80 11.34
N GLY A 130 -2.28 -4.80 10.02
CA GLY A 130 -2.87 -5.79 9.12
C GLY A 130 -2.45 -7.22 9.49
N SER A 131 -1.17 -7.46 9.85
CA SER A 131 -0.68 -8.76 10.31
C SER A 131 -1.32 -9.20 11.62
N LEU A 132 -1.42 -8.28 12.60
CA LEU A 132 -2.05 -8.60 13.89
C LEU A 132 -3.54 -8.94 13.71
N ILE A 133 -4.25 -8.20 12.87
CA ILE A 133 -5.65 -8.52 12.51
C ILE A 133 -5.72 -9.89 11.82
N GLY A 134 -4.82 -10.17 10.86
CA GLY A 134 -4.76 -11.47 10.16
C GLY A 134 -4.44 -12.65 11.08
N LEU A 135 -3.73 -12.43 12.20
CA LEU A 135 -3.47 -13.45 13.23
C LEU A 135 -4.62 -13.58 14.24
N ALA A 136 -5.33 -12.49 14.53
CA ALA A 136 -6.35 -12.45 15.57
C ALA A 136 -7.73 -12.93 15.07
N ILE A 137 -8.04 -12.71 13.79
CA ILE A 137 -9.39 -12.88 13.24
C ILE A 137 -9.43 -14.09 12.33
N ASN A 138 -10.53 -14.85 12.40
CA ASN A 138 -10.77 -15.92 11.45
C ASN A 138 -10.85 -15.35 10.03
N HIS A 139 -10.07 -15.92 9.10
CA HIS A 139 -9.94 -15.45 7.72
C HIS A 139 -11.24 -15.45 6.93
N LYS A 140 -12.27 -16.15 7.42
CA LYS A 140 -13.62 -16.07 6.87
C LYS A 140 -14.20 -14.65 6.94
N TYR A 141 -13.79 -13.89 7.96
CA TYR A 141 -14.31 -12.53 8.26
C TYR A 141 -13.38 -11.40 7.82
N ILE A 142 -12.24 -11.69 7.19
CA ILE A 142 -11.26 -10.65 6.80
C ILE A 142 -11.87 -9.61 5.87
N LEU A 143 -12.71 -10.03 4.90
CA LEU A 143 -13.36 -9.12 3.98
C LEU A 143 -14.36 -8.20 4.70
N GLN A 144 -15.12 -8.75 5.65
CA GLN A 144 -16.06 -7.97 6.46
C GLN A 144 -15.35 -6.96 7.36
N VAL A 145 -14.20 -7.36 7.93
CA VAL A 145 -13.36 -6.47 8.74
C VAL A 145 -12.79 -5.35 7.88
N ALA A 146 -12.25 -5.65 6.71
CA ALA A 146 -11.76 -4.62 5.78
C ALA A 146 -12.89 -3.66 5.37
N ALA A 147 -14.08 -4.18 5.04
CA ALA A 147 -15.24 -3.36 4.72
C ALA A 147 -15.68 -2.49 5.92
N GLY A 148 -15.70 -3.05 7.13
CA GLY A 148 -16.02 -2.30 8.35
C GLY A 148 -15.04 -1.15 8.60
N ILE A 149 -13.73 -1.39 8.41
CA ILE A 149 -12.70 -0.35 8.52
C ILE A 149 -12.94 0.76 7.48
N LEU A 150 -13.23 0.40 6.22
CA LEU A 150 -13.49 1.38 5.17
C LEU A 150 -14.76 2.21 5.43
N ILE A 151 -15.84 1.57 5.89
CA ILE A 151 -17.09 2.26 6.22
C ILE A 151 -16.86 3.20 7.41
N PHE A 152 -16.19 2.72 8.47
CA PHE A 152 -15.84 3.54 9.62
C PHE A 152 -15.00 4.76 9.22
N TYR A 153 -13.97 4.55 8.39
CA TYR A 153 -13.09 5.63 7.95
C TYR A 153 -13.82 6.65 7.06
N TRP A 154 -14.68 6.17 6.16
CA TRP A 154 -15.53 7.05 5.35
C TRP A 154 -16.48 7.88 6.22
N ALA A 155 -17.16 7.24 7.18
CA ALA A 155 -18.04 7.93 8.11
C ALA A 155 -17.25 8.97 8.93
N LEU A 156 -16.07 8.63 9.45
CA LEU A 156 -15.21 9.54 10.18
C LEU A 156 -14.88 10.79 9.35
N LEU A 157 -14.40 10.61 8.11
CA LEU A 157 -14.07 11.73 7.21
C LEU A 157 -15.30 12.57 6.86
N GLY A 158 -16.45 11.93 6.65
CA GLY A 158 -17.71 12.62 6.33
C GLY A 158 -18.23 13.45 7.49
N PHE A 159 -18.31 12.89 8.70
CA PHE A 159 -18.80 13.61 9.89
C PHE A 159 -17.87 14.74 10.33
N THR A 160 -16.58 14.64 10.06
CA THR A 160 -15.60 15.68 10.41
C THR A 160 -15.31 16.65 9.27
N HIS A 161 -16.04 16.56 8.15
CA HIS A 161 -15.83 17.37 6.95
C HIS A 161 -14.37 17.39 6.45
N SER A 162 -13.67 16.24 6.61
CA SER A 162 -12.24 16.11 6.32
C SER A 162 -11.94 15.50 4.95
N MET A 163 -12.86 15.58 3.98
CA MET A 163 -12.66 15.15 2.61
C MET A 163 -11.97 16.21 1.74
N GLU A 164 -11.91 17.45 2.24
CA GLU A 164 -11.21 18.56 1.60
C GLU A 164 -9.86 18.82 2.29
N MET A 165 -8.94 19.44 1.55
CA MET A 165 -7.63 19.80 2.06
C MET A 165 -7.76 21.02 2.98
N SER A 166 -7.54 20.83 4.27
CA SER A 166 -7.65 21.89 5.28
C SER A 166 -6.78 21.57 6.49
N GLU A 167 -6.29 22.61 7.15
CA GLU A 167 -5.63 22.50 8.45
C GLU A 167 -6.60 22.05 9.56
N ASP A 168 -7.89 22.30 9.38
CA ASP A 168 -8.95 21.93 10.33
C ASP A 168 -9.47 20.50 10.09
N SER A 169 -8.93 19.79 9.09
CA SER A 169 -9.27 18.39 8.88
C SER A 169 -8.84 17.54 10.07
N ILE A 170 -9.64 16.53 10.45
CA ILE A 170 -9.30 15.64 11.57
C ILE A 170 -7.94 14.95 11.35
N ILE A 171 -7.56 14.71 10.10
CA ILE A 171 -6.26 14.13 9.73
C ILE A 171 -5.13 15.07 10.16
N ALA A 172 -5.20 16.34 9.75
CA ALA A 172 -4.20 17.35 10.11
C ALA A 172 -4.17 17.64 11.62
N ILE A 173 -5.34 17.69 12.27
CA ILE A 173 -5.45 17.91 13.72
C ILE A 173 -4.76 16.79 14.50
N VAL A 174 -5.03 15.53 14.15
CA VAL A 174 -4.43 14.37 14.85
C VAL A 174 -2.92 14.37 14.67
N ASP A 175 -2.42 14.55 13.46
CA ASP A 175 -0.98 14.55 13.18
C ASP A 175 -0.28 15.73 13.87
N ARG A 176 -0.87 16.92 13.83
CA ARG A 176 -0.36 18.13 14.50
C ARG A 176 -0.33 17.97 16.02
N THR A 177 -1.34 17.34 16.60
CA THR A 177 -1.42 17.12 18.05
C THR A 177 -0.37 16.12 18.52
N LEU A 178 -0.07 15.10 17.73
CA LEU A 178 0.86 14.03 18.11
C LEU A 178 2.34 14.36 17.80
N PHE A 179 2.59 15.03 16.68
CA PHE A 179 3.95 15.24 16.17
C PHE A 179 4.37 16.71 16.14
N GLY A 180 3.43 17.65 16.23
CA GLY A 180 3.69 19.07 16.01
C GLY A 180 3.81 19.41 14.52
N THR A 181 3.60 20.68 14.17
CA THR A 181 3.64 21.16 12.79
C THR A 181 5.00 21.01 12.12
N SER A 182 6.09 21.15 12.90
CA SER A 182 7.47 21.05 12.40
C SER A 182 7.88 19.66 11.92
N HIS A 183 7.19 18.61 12.40
CA HIS A 183 7.49 17.21 12.04
C HIS A 183 6.56 16.65 10.96
N MET A 184 5.69 17.49 10.38
CA MET A 184 4.74 17.13 9.32
C MET A 184 5.25 17.56 7.95
N TYR A 185 4.71 16.93 6.92
CA TYR A 185 4.83 17.43 5.56
C TYR A 185 3.98 18.69 5.38
N HIS A 186 4.50 19.64 4.57
CA HIS A 186 3.76 20.84 4.20
C HIS A 186 3.39 20.73 2.73
N ASP A 187 2.11 20.72 2.45
CA ASP A 187 1.57 20.59 1.09
C ASP A 187 1.01 21.92 0.59
N ASP A 188 0.99 22.10 -0.73
CA ASP A 188 0.50 23.32 -1.35
C ASP A 188 -0.97 23.16 -1.73
N MET A 189 -1.81 24.12 -1.31
CA MET A 189 -3.21 24.23 -1.72
C MET A 189 -3.32 24.74 -3.17
N ALA A 190 -4.52 24.63 -3.73
CA ALA A 190 -4.79 25.08 -5.09
C ALA A 190 -4.58 26.59 -5.31
N ASP A 191 -4.69 27.39 -4.24
CA ASP A 191 -4.46 28.85 -4.22
C ASP A 191 -2.97 29.21 -4.00
N GLY A 192 -2.09 28.22 -3.85
CA GLY A 192 -0.67 28.40 -3.56
C GLY A 192 -0.33 28.60 -2.08
N THR A 193 -1.32 28.54 -1.19
CA THR A 193 -1.08 28.59 0.26
C THR A 193 -0.49 27.27 0.71
N ARG A 194 0.57 27.33 1.53
CA ARG A 194 1.25 26.13 2.06
C ARG A 194 0.73 25.82 3.45
N ILE A 195 0.21 24.62 3.65
CA ILE A 195 -0.37 24.16 4.90
C ILE A 195 0.36 22.93 5.46
N ALA A 196 0.32 22.77 6.79
CA ALA A 196 0.83 21.59 7.47
C ALA A 196 -0.18 20.44 7.32
N PHE A 197 -0.01 19.66 6.26
CA PHE A 197 -0.84 18.49 5.93
C PHE A 197 0.06 17.35 5.47
N ASP A 198 0.05 16.24 6.21
CA ASP A 198 0.86 15.07 5.84
C ASP A 198 0.00 14.01 5.13
N PRO A 199 0.22 13.78 3.81
CA PRO A 199 -0.50 12.75 3.07
C PRO A 199 -0.29 11.36 3.65
N GLU A 200 0.85 11.09 4.30
CA GLU A 200 1.18 9.84 4.98
C GLU A 200 0.86 9.87 6.48
N GLY A 201 -0.03 10.75 6.91
CA GLY A 201 -0.45 10.93 8.30
C GLY A 201 -0.97 9.65 8.97
N LEU A 202 -0.95 9.65 10.30
CA LEU A 202 -1.30 8.48 11.11
C LEU A 202 -2.76 8.03 10.87
N LEU A 203 -3.70 8.98 10.85
CA LEU A 203 -5.12 8.66 10.71
C LEU A 203 -5.42 8.07 9.32
N SER A 204 -4.77 8.55 8.26
CA SER A 204 -4.91 8.02 6.91
C SER A 204 -4.37 6.58 6.75
N CYS A 205 -3.55 6.11 7.71
CA CYS A 205 -3.12 4.71 7.77
C CYS A 205 -4.28 3.73 8.01
N ILE A 206 -5.44 4.18 8.54
CA ILE A 206 -6.63 3.34 8.70
C ILE A 206 -7.07 2.76 7.35
N GLY A 207 -7.17 3.59 6.31
CA GLY A 207 -7.47 3.13 4.96
C GLY A 207 -6.39 2.19 4.41
N SER A 208 -5.13 2.44 4.75
CA SER A 208 -4.00 1.60 4.35
C SER A 208 -4.04 0.20 4.98
N ILE A 209 -4.52 0.07 6.22
CA ILE A 209 -4.73 -1.24 6.87
C ILE A 209 -5.78 -2.05 6.11
N ALA A 210 -6.92 -1.44 5.76
CA ALA A 210 -7.93 -2.10 4.95
C ALA A 210 -7.40 -2.53 3.58
N HIS A 211 -6.57 -1.69 2.96
CA HIS A 211 -5.91 -2.00 1.69
C HIS A 211 -5.08 -3.29 1.76
N VAL A 212 -4.24 -3.40 2.77
CA VAL A 212 -3.41 -4.60 3.01
C VAL A 212 -4.27 -5.83 3.32
N LEU A 213 -5.39 -5.67 4.05
CA LEU A 213 -6.32 -6.76 4.35
C LEU A 213 -7.05 -7.26 3.09
N LEU A 214 -7.37 -6.40 2.13
CA LEU A 214 -7.92 -6.83 0.82
C LEU A 214 -6.88 -7.64 0.03
N GLY A 215 -5.61 -7.23 0.04
CA GLY A 215 -4.52 -8.04 -0.51
C GLY A 215 -4.38 -9.39 0.22
N PHE A 216 -4.45 -9.40 1.55
CA PHE A 216 -4.44 -10.62 2.37
C PHE A 216 -5.58 -11.57 2.00
N TYR A 217 -6.79 -11.04 1.78
CA TYR A 217 -7.92 -11.82 1.30
C TYR A 217 -7.64 -12.48 -0.05
N VAL A 218 -7.02 -11.77 -0.99
CA VAL A 218 -6.63 -12.36 -2.28
C VAL A 218 -5.58 -13.45 -2.09
N GLY A 219 -4.63 -13.29 -1.16
CA GLY A 219 -3.70 -14.36 -0.76
C GLY A 219 -4.42 -15.62 -0.29
N LYS A 220 -5.50 -15.46 0.51
CA LYS A 220 -6.38 -16.58 0.92
C LYS A 220 -7.07 -17.22 -0.28
N VAL A 221 -7.65 -16.43 -1.20
CA VAL A 221 -8.31 -16.95 -2.41
C VAL A 221 -7.35 -17.79 -3.25
N ILE A 222 -6.12 -17.32 -3.45
CA ILE A 222 -5.08 -18.06 -4.18
C ILE A 222 -4.80 -19.39 -3.49
N GLN A 223 -4.70 -19.41 -2.17
CA GLN A 223 -4.46 -20.63 -1.39
C GLN A 223 -5.62 -21.61 -1.46
N ASP A 224 -6.85 -21.13 -1.33
CA ASP A 224 -8.06 -21.97 -1.31
C ASP A 224 -8.32 -22.65 -2.66
N CYS A 225 -7.90 -22.04 -3.75
CA CYS A 225 -8.00 -22.60 -5.11
C CYS A 225 -7.01 -23.73 -5.40
N LYS A 226 -6.17 -24.15 -4.45
CA LYS A 226 -5.28 -25.33 -4.52
C LYS A 226 -4.48 -25.46 -5.82
N LYS A 227 -3.88 -24.36 -6.30
CA LYS A 227 -3.10 -24.28 -7.54
C LYS A 227 -3.90 -24.44 -8.85
N ASN A 228 -5.21 -24.38 -8.81
CA ASN A 228 -6.00 -24.29 -10.05
C ASN A 228 -5.97 -22.84 -10.54
N ASN A 229 -5.10 -22.55 -11.52
CA ASN A 229 -4.88 -21.20 -12.01
C ASN A 229 -6.13 -20.58 -12.65
N GLU A 230 -6.96 -21.37 -13.32
CA GLU A 230 -8.22 -20.87 -13.92
C GLU A 230 -9.20 -20.43 -12.83
N LEU A 231 -9.30 -21.23 -11.75
CA LEU A 231 -10.14 -20.88 -10.62
C LEU A 231 -9.62 -19.65 -9.88
N ILE A 232 -8.30 -19.53 -9.74
CA ILE A 232 -7.64 -18.33 -9.16
C ILE A 232 -8.02 -17.10 -9.97
N ILE A 233 -7.80 -17.13 -11.30
CA ILE A 233 -8.10 -16.01 -12.19
C ILE A 233 -9.57 -15.63 -12.07
N ARG A 234 -10.48 -16.61 -12.23
CA ARG A 234 -11.92 -16.35 -12.15
C ARG A 234 -12.30 -15.63 -10.87
N ASN A 235 -11.85 -16.14 -9.71
CA ASN A 235 -12.23 -15.59 -8.42
C ASN A 235 -11.61 -14.21 -8.16
N ILE A 236 -10.33 -14.00 -8.54
CA ILE A 236 -9.67 -12.71 -8.39
C ILE A 236 -10.27 -11.68 -9.35
N PHE A 237 -10.59 -12.10 -10.59
CA PHE A 237 -11.22 -11.22 -11.58
C PHE A 237 -12.60 -10.76 -11.10
N ILE A 238 -13.46 -11.69 -10.64
CA ILE A 238 -14.80 -11.37 -10.11
C ILE A 238 -14.65 -10.41 -8.90
N PHE A 239 -13.78 -10.74 -7.95
CA PHE A 239 -13.54 -9.89 -6.78
C PHE A 239 -13.07 -8.51 -7.21
N GLY A 240 -12.03 -8.42 -8.05
CA GLY A 240 -11.46 -7.15 -8.53
C GLY A 240 -12.49 -6.29 -9.26
N THR A 241 -13.31 -6.92 -10.13
CA THR A 241 -14.37 -6.21 -10.86
C THR A 241 -15.42 -5.64 -9.91
N ILE A 242 -15.91 -6.44 -8.95
CA ILE A 242 -16.94 -5.99 -8.00
C ILE A 242 -16.44 -4.80 -7.17
N ILE A 243 -15.23 -4.88 -6.59
CA ILE A 243 -14.72 -3.80 -5.75
C ILE A 243 -14.35 -2.56 -6.57
N LEU A 244 -13.90 -2.73 -7.82
CA LEU A 244 -13.63 -1.61 -8.73
C LEU A 244 -14.90 -0.81 -9.04
N PHE A 245 -15.96 -1.50 -9.47
CA PHE A 245 -17.24 -0.85 -9.74
C PHE A 245 -17.86 -0.25 -8.48
N ALA A 246 -17.80 -0.95 -7.35
CA ALA A 246 -18.24 -0.41 -6.07
C ALA A 246 -17.46 0.86 -5.70
N GLY A 247 -16.15 0.89 -5.90
CA GLY A 247 -15.33 2.07 -5.65
C GLY A 247 -15.73 3.28 -6.52
N PHE A 248 -15.95 3.06 -7.80
CA PHE A 248 -16.44 4.12 -8.70
C PHE A 248 -17.86 4.58 -8.33
N LEU A 249 -18.77 3.65 -8.03
CA LEU A 249 -20.13 4.00 -7.63
C LEU A 249 -20.15 4.82 -6.34
N LEU A 250 -19.39 4.41 -5.35
CA LEU A 250 -19.30 5.11 -4.06
C LEU A 250 -18.51 6.43 -4.14
N SER A 251 -17.77 6.68 -5.23
CA SER A 251 -16.98 7.91 -5.39
C SER A 251 -17.83 9.19 -5.50
N TYR A 252 -19.12 9.06 -5.80
CA TYR A 252 -20.07 10.17 -5.74
C TYR A 252 -20.28 10.70 -4.32
N GLY A 253 -20.09 9.85 -3.29
CA GLY A 253 -20.24 10.26 -1.88
C GLY A 253 -18.91 10.31 -1.10
N CYS A 254 -17.87 9.67 -1.62
CA CYS A 254 -16.52 9.70 -1.05
C CYS A 254 -15.51 9.83 -2.19
N PRO A 255 -14.94 11.01 -2.44
CA PRO A 255 -14.03 11.23 -3.57
C PRO A 255 -12.84 10.26 -3.56
N ILE A 256 -12.41 9.84 -4.75
CA ILE A 256 -11.17 9.06 -4.90
C ILE A 256 -10.01 9.99 -4.61
N ASN A 257 -9.31 9.78 -3.49
CA ASN A 257 -8.25 10.66 -3.06
C ASN A 257 -7.11 9.86 -2.40
N LYS A 258 -5.90 10.01 -2.95
CA LYS A 258 -4.69 9.36 -2.48
C LYS A 258 -4.15 9.98 -1.18
N LYS A 259 -4.20 11.31 -1.06
CA LYS A 259 -3.57 12.03 0.06
C LYS A 259 -4.25 11.71 1.39
N ILE A 260 -5.57 11.52 1.39
CA ILE A 260 -6.32 11.06 2.56
C ILE A 260 -6.50 9.54 2.60
N TRP A 261 -6.04 8.83 1.58
CA TRP A 261 -6.21 7.37 1.42
C TRP A 261 -7.68 6.95 1.56
N SER A 262 -8.57 7.64 0.83
CA SER A 262 -10.02 7.48 0.96
C SER A 262 -10.48 6.04 0.73
N SER A 263 -11.63 5.68 1.28
CA SER A 263 -12.18 4.32 1.17
C SER A 263 -12.42 3.92 -0.30
N THR A 264 -12.86 4.84 -1.13
CA THR A 264 -13.05 4.62 -2.58
C THR A 264 -11.73 4.49 -3.31
N PHE A 265 -10.69 5.23 -2.93
CA PHE A 265 -9.34 5.06 -3.45
C PHE A 265 -8.83 3.64 -3.17
N VAL A 266 -9.04 3.11 -1.97
CA VAL A 266 -8.69 1.73 -1.62
C VAL A 266 -9.43 0.73 -2.50
N LEU A 267 -10.75 0.87 -2.66
CA LEU A 267 -11.55 -0.06 -3.48
C LEU A 267 -11.11 -0.04 -4.94
N VAL A 268 -10.96 1.15 -5.52
CA VAL A 268 -10.58 1.30 -6.94
C VAL A 268 -9.18 0.75 -7.20
N THR A 269 -8.20 1.10 -6.36
CA THR A 269 -6.82 0.66 -6.55
C THR A 269 -6.64 -0.84 -6.29
N CYS A 270 -7.31 -1.41 -5.27
CA CYS A 270 -7.33 -2.86 -5.06
C CYS A 270 -8.04 -3.60 -6.20
N GLY A 271 -9.10 -3.00 -6.78
CA GLY A 271 -9.77 -3.53 -7.97
C GLY A 271 -8.83 -3.62 -9.16
N PHE A 272 -8.19 -2.52 -9.53
CA PHE A 272 -7.18 -2.52 -10.60
C PHE A 272 -6.04 -3.49 -10.34
N THR A 273 -5.53 -3.55 -9.10
CA THR A 273 -4.45 -4.46 -8.73
C THR A 273 -4.85 -5.92 -8.89
N SER A 274 -6.09 -6.27 -8.50
CA SER A 274 -6.62 -7.62 -8.63
C SER A 274 -6.77 -8.03 -10.10
N LEU A 275 -7.31 -7.14 -10.95
CA LEU A 275 -7.46 -7.39 -12.38
C LEU A 275 -6.09 -7.53 -13.05
N PHE A 276 -5.13 -6.69 -12.69
CA PHE A 276 -3.77 -6.77 -13.23
C PHE A 276 -3.06 -8.06 -12.79
N LEU A 277 -3.23 -8.49 -11.54
CA LEU A 277 -2.71 -9.78 -11.06
C LEU A 277 -3.34 -10.96 -11.81
N ALA A 278 -4.66 -10.95 -12.04
CA ALA A 278 -5.35 -11.98 -12.80
C ALA A 278 -4.81 -12.07 -14.24
N LEU A 279 -4.57 -10.92 -14.88
CA LEU A 279 -3.96 -10.83 -16.21
C LEU A 279 -2.55 -11.43 -16.25
N LEU A 280 -1.70 -11.10 -15.26
CA LEU A 280 -0.35 -11.64 -15.17
C LEU A 280 -0.34 -13.15 -14.92
N ILE A 281 -1.24 -13.68 -14.08
CA ILE A 281 -1.40 -15.12 -13.89
C ILE A 281 -1.76 -15.79 -15.21
N TRP A 282 -2.67 -15.21 -15.99
CA TRP A 282 -3.06 -15.73 -17.29
C TRP A 282 -1.91 -15.75 -18.29
N ILE A 283 -1.14 -14.65 -18.38
CA ILE A 283 -0.01 -14.52 -19.33
C ILE A 283 1.14 -15.45 -18.95
N ILE A 284 1.51 -15.48 -17.66
CA ILE A 284 2.75 -16.08 -17.18
C ILE A 284 2.53 -17.52 -16.74
N ASP A 285 1.53 -17.76 -15.88
CA ASP A 285 1.36 -19.06 -15.22
C ASP A 285 0.52 -20.04 -16.05
N ILE A 286 -0.43 -19.54 -16.88
CA ILE A 286 -1.23 -20.37 -17.79
C ILE A 286 -0.57 -20.46 -19.17
N ASN A 287 -0.38 -19.31 -19.84
CA ASN A 287 0.15 -19.31 -21.22
C ASN A 287 1.67 -19.51 -21.31
N GLY A 288 2.37 -19.56 -20.18
CA GLY A 288 3.81 -19.85 -20.11
C GLY A 288 4.71 -18.81 -20.78
N LYS A 289 4.22 -17.58 -21.02
CA LYS A 289 5.01 -16.50 -21.63
C LYS A 289 5.99 -15.89 -20.64
N LYS A 290 7.14 -16.53 -20.41
CA LYS A 290 8.12 -16.18 -19.38
C LYS A 290 9.37 -15.46 -19.89
N LYS A 291 9.57 -15.28 -21.21
CA LYS A 291 10.82 -14.71 -21.76
C LYS A 291 11.11 -13.28 -21.27
N TRP A 292 10.11 -12.48 -21.02
CA TRP A 292 10.22 -11.10 -20.58
C TRP A 292 10.24 -10.92 -19.05
N THR A 293 9.93 -11.98 -18.28
CA THR A 293 9.79 -11.90 -16.83
C THR A 293 11.11 -11.76 -16.10
N LEU A 294 12.21 -12.24 -16.68
CA LEU A 294 13.53 -12.29 -16.05
C LEU A 294 14.00 -10.93 -15.51
N PHE A 295 13.76 -9.85 -16.24
CA PHE A 295 14.10 -8.51 -15.79
C PHE A 295 13.36 -8.14 -14.52
N PHE A 296 12.03 -8.30 -14.50
CA PHE A 296 11.20 -7.95 -13.34
C PHE A 296 11.41 -8.89 -12.16
N GLU A 297 11.69 -10.16 -12.40
CA GLU A 297 12.11 -11.09 -11.37
C GLU A 297 13.40 -10.62 -10.71
N SER A 298 14.41 -10.25 -11.49
CA SER A 298 15.68 -9.74 -10.98
C SER A 298 15.49 -8.48 -10.14
N VAL A 299 14.68 -7.52 -10.61
CA VAL A 299 14.33 -6.30 -9.86
C VAL A 299 13.64 -6.66 -8.55
N SER A 300 12.70 -7.60 -8.57
CA SER A 300 12.01 -8.07 -7.36
C SER A 300 12.96 -8.72 -6.35
N TYR A 301 13.92 -9.55 -6.82
CA TYR A 301 14.87 -10.25 -5.95
C TYR A 301 15.94 -9.33 -5.35
N THR A 302 16.47 -8.37 -6.10
CA THR A 302 17.47 -7.43 -5.59
C THR A 302 16.90 -6.55 -4.50
N HIS A 303 15.67 -6.09 -4.64
CA HIS A 303 14.98 -5.32 -3.60
C HIS A 303 14.60 -6.17 -2.38
N LEU A 304 14.17 -7.43 -2.58
CA LEU A 304 13.84 -8.33 -1.47
C LEU A 304 15.05 -8.75 -0.66
N ARG A 305 16.18 -9.05 -1.30
CA ARG A 305 17.43 -9.42 -0.60
C ARG A 305 18.00 -8.28 0.22
N ALA A 306 17.75 -7.03 -0.15
CA ALA A 306 18.12 -5.88 0.66
C ALA A 306 17.28 -5.78 1.95
N HIS A 307 16.08 -6.40 1.98
CA HIS A 307 15.14 -6.36 3.11
C HIS A 307 14.90 -7.71 3.80
N GLU A 308 15.30 -8.82 3.20
CA GLU A 308 15.33 -10.14 3.84
C GLU A 308 16.74 -10.37 4.35
N THR A 309 16.96 -10.15 5.64
CA THR A 309 18.18 -10.65 6.31
C THR A 309 18.22 -12.16 6.10
N PRO A 310 19.35 -12.72 5.65
CA PRO A 310 19.50 -14.17 5.57
C PRO A 310 19.28 -14.77 6.95
N GLU A 311 18.35 -15.70 7.03
CA GLU A 311 18.28 -16.59 8.21
C GLU A 311 19.50 -17.47 8.23
#